data_da16abcc9f3f41280b08980d530daf5a
#
_entry.id   da16abcc9f3f41280b08980d530daf5a
#
_cell.length_a   1.000
_cell.length_b   1.000
_cell.length_c   1.000
_cell.angle_alpha   90.00
_cell.angle_beta   90.00
_cell.angle_gamma   90.00
#
_symmetry.space_group_name_H-M   'P 1'
#
loop_
_entity.id
_entity.type
_entity.pdbx_description
1 polymer ?
#
loop_
_entity_poly.entity_id
_entity_poly.type
_entity_poly.pdbx_seq_one_letter_code
_entity_poly.pdbx_strand_id
1 'polypeptide(L)'
;MPDPDLARPRVVCLCGSTRFLDAFDAASILQTLAGNIVLSIATTRTADVDLFADRSPAEQEELREHLAALHRAKIDLADEVLVLNVGGYIGAATRGEIAYAERTGTPV
;
A
#
# COMPACT_ATOMS: atom_id res chain seq x y z
N MET A 1 18.74 10.04 -22.15
CA MET A 1 17.50 10.83 -22.17
C MET A 1 16.34 9.91 -22.50
N PRO A 2 15.34 9.80 -21.64
CA PRO A 2 14.20 8.96 -21.99
C PRO A 2 13.49 9.50 -23.22
N ASP A 3 13.00 8.59 -24.05
CA ASP A 3 12.18 8.92 -25.20
C ASP A 3 10.89 9.58 -24.70
N PRO A 4 10.52 10.77 -25.17
CA PRO A 4 9.29 11.42 -24.74
C PRO A 4 8.02 10.63 -25.06
N ASP A 5 8.09 9.68 -25.99
CA ASP A 5 6.98 8.80 -26.32
C ASP A 5 6.87 7.60 -25.37
N LEU A 6 7.92 7.36 -24.56
CA LEU A 6 7.89 6.36 -23.53
C LEU A 6 7.32 6.99 -22.28
N ALA A 7 6.16 6.53 -21.87
CA ALA A 7 5.60 6.96 -20.59
C ALA A 7 6.59 6.66 -19.47
N ARG A 8 6.59 7.50 -18.45
CA ARG A 8 7.30 7.17 -17.22
C ARG A 8 6.81 5.80 -16.70
N PRO A 9 7.62 5.09 -15.91
CA PRO A 9 7.17 3.84 -15.33
C PRO A 9 5.83 4.01 -14.61
N ARG A 10 4.98 2.99 -14.75
CA ARG A 10 3.69 2.98 -14.06
C ARG A 10 3.93 2.87 -12.56
N VAL A 11 3.18 3.63 -11.79
CA VAL A 11 3.26 3.61 -10.32
C VAL A 11 2.11 2.79 -9.78
N VAL A 12 2.44 1.72 -9.06
CA VAL A 12 1.47 0.78 -8.48
C VAL A 12 1.53 0.87 -6.96
N CYS A 13 0.41 1.15 -6.32
CA CYS A 13 0.31 1.14 -4.86
C CYS A 13 -0.27 -0.18 -4.39
N LEU A 14 0.44 -0.89 -3.52
CA LEU A 14 -0.02 -2.15 -2.95
C LEU A 14 -0.88 -1.87 -1.73
N CYS A 15 -2.07 -2.47 -1.70
CA CYS A 15 -2.98 -2.40 -0.57
C CYS A 15 -3.32 -3.82 -0.12
N GLY A 16 -3.33 -4.05 1.18
CA GLY A 16 -3.63 -5.36 1.74
C GLY A 16 -3.37 -5.39 3.23
N SER A 17 -3.68 -6.52 3.86
CA SER A 17 -3.45 -6.70 5.29
C SER A 17 -1.98 -6.94 5.60
N THR A 18 -1.47 -6.29 6.65
CA THR A 18 -0.10 -6.49 7.14
C THR A 18 0.15 -7.92 7.63
N ARG A 19 -0.91 -8.71 7.83
CA ARG A 19 -0.72 -10.13 8.19
C ARG A 19 -0.15 -10.97 7.05
N PHE A 20 -0.15 -10.46 5.83
CA PHE A 20 0.32 -11.18 4.64
C PHE A 20 1.56 -10.52 4.03
N LEU A 21 2.61 -10.34 4.85
CA LEU A 21 3.85 -9.68 4.40
C LEU A 21 4.52 -10.39 3.23
N ASP A 22 4.45 -11.73 3.19
CA ASP A 22 5.02 -12.48 2.07
C ASP A 22 4.33 -12.15 0.74
N ALA A 23 3.02 -11.87 0.77
CA ALA A 23 2.29 -11.45 -0.42
C ALA A 23 2.76 -10.07 -0.89
N PHE A 24 3.05 -9.14 0.02
CA PHE A 24 3.63 -7.85 -0.33
C PHE A 24 4.99 -8.01 -0.97
N ASP A 25 5.85 -8.86 -0.41
CA ASP A 25 7.18 -9.13 -0.96
C ASP A 25 7.07 -9.70 -2.38
N ALA A 26 6.23 -10.70 -2.57
CA ALA A 26 6.05 -11.34 -3.88
C ALA A 26 5.49 -10.37 -4.92
N ALA A 27 4.48 -9.59 -4.56
CA ALA A 27 3.89 -8.60 -5.45
C ALA A 27 4.89 -7.50 -5.80
N SER A 28 5.68 -7.06 -4.83
CA SER A 28 6.71 -6.05 -5.02
C SER A 28 7.75 -6.49 -6.04
N ILE A 29 8.21 -7.74 -5.93
CA ILE A 29 9.17 -8.33 -6.87
C ILE A 29 8.57 -8.41 -8.27
N LEU A 30 7.36 -8.93 -8.40
CA LEU A 30 6.70 -9.09 -9.70
C LEU A 30 6.49 -7.75 -10.40
N GLN A 31 6.01 -6.74 -9.67
CA GLN A 31 5.78 -5.41 -10.24
C GLN A 31 7.11 -4.73 -10.62
N THR A 32 8.14 -4.90 -9.80
CA THR A 32 9.47 -4.35 -10.09
C THR A 32 10.05 -4.98 -11.34
N LEU A 33 9.94 -6.30 -11.50
CA LEU A 33 10.43 -7.00 -12.68
C LEU A 33 9.64 -6.63 -13.94
N ALA A 34 8.39 -6.23 -13.78
CA ALA A 34 7.57 -5.72 -14.88
C ALA A 34 7.92 -4.28 -15.27
N GLY A 35 8.81 -3.63 -14.54
CA GLY A 35 9.24 -2.27 -14.83
C GLY A 35 8.40 -1.19 -14.14
N ASN A 36 7.61 -1.56 -13.15
CA ASN A 36 6.75 -0.62 -12.43
C ASN A 36 7.41 -0.11 -11.16
N ILE A 37 7.05 1.11 -10.77
CA ILE A 37 7.42 1.68 -9.47
C ILE A 37 6.41 1.18 -8.45
N VAL A 38 6.91 0.68 -7.31
CA VAL A 38 6.04 0.12 -6.27
C VAL A 38 6.01 1.05 -5.06
N LEU A 39 4.80 1.42 -4.66
CA LEU A 39 4.54 2.07 -3.38
C LEU A 39 3.84 1.05 -2.48
N SER A 40 4.35 0.88 -1.28
CA SER A 40 3.87 -0.17 -0.38
C SER A 40 3.71 0.37 1.04
N ILE A 41 3.31 -0.50 1.95
CA ILE A 41 3.30 -0.22 3.38
C ILE A 41 4.74 -0.08 3.89
N ALA A 42 4.88 0.38 5.13
CA ALA A 42 6.19 0.45 5.78
C ALA A 42 6.85 -0.93 5.71
N THR A 43 8.05 -0.95 5.17
CA THR A 43 8.69 -2.17 4.68
C THR A 43 9.55 -2.86 5.72
N THR A 44 9.05 -3.06 6.89
CA THR A 44 9.73 -3.92 7.84
C THR A 44 8.92 -5.20 7.94
N ARG A 45 9.60 -6.30 8.22
CA ARG A 45 8.90 -7.55 8.51
C ARG A 45 8.32 -7.54 9.93
N THR A 46 8.12 -6.35 10.47
CA THR A 46 7.58 -6.14 11.79
C THR A 46 6.07 -5.95 11.67
N ALA A 47 5.30 -6.75 12.38
CA ALA A 47 3.84 -6.60 12.43
C ALA A 47 3.47 -5.30 13.12
N ASP A 48 2.28 -4.75 12.79
CA ASP A 48 1.79 -3.51 13.40
C ASP A 48 1.80 -3.55 14.93
N VAL A 49 1.45 -4.69 15.51
CA VAL A 49 1.42 -4.87 16.95
C VAL A 49 2.81 -4.65 17.57
N ASP A 50 3.88 -5.07 16.87
CA ASP A 50 5.24 -4.88 17.36
C ASP A 50 5.71 -3.44 17.18
N LEU A 51 5.29 -2.77 16.12
CA LEU A 51 5.60 -1.36 15.90
C LEU A 51 4.98 -0.46 16.97
N PHE A 52 3.85 -0.87 17.52
CA PHE A 52 3.07 -0.07 18.47
C PHE A 52 3.27 -0.49 19.92
N ALA A 53 4.06 -1.54 20.18
CA ALA A 53 4.15 -2.19 21.48
C ALA A 53 4.52 -1.25 22.65
N ASP A 54 5.42 -0.30 22.42
CA ASP A 54 5.93 0.60 23.45
C ASP A 54 5.15 1.92 23.54
N ARG A 55 3.99 2.01 22.88
CA ARG A 55 3.20 3.24 22.83
C ARG A 55 1.92 3.11 23.62
N SER A 56 1.45 4.22 24.19
CA SER A 56 0.15 4.27 24.85
C SER A 56 -0.98 4.04 23.83
N PRO A 57 -2.19 3.63 24.27
CA PRO A 57 -3.32 3.47 23.35
C PRO A 57 -3.62 4.73 22.54
N ALA A 58 -3.52 5.91 23.13
CA ALA A 58 -3.73 7.18 22.44
C ALA A 58 -2.66 7.42 21.37
N GLU A 59 -1.40 7.14 21.69
CA GLU A 59 -0.29 7.28 20.75
C GLU A 59 -0.41 6.26 19.62
N GLN A 60 -0.85 5.05 19.91
CA GLN A 60 -1.08 4.02 18.89
C GLN A 60 -2.16 4.45 17.90
N GLU A 61 -3.26 5.02 18.40
CA GLU A 61 -4.36 5.48 17.54
C GLU A 61 -3.90 6.65 16.66
N GLU A 62 -3.18 7.62 17.22
CA GLU A 62 -2.63 8.73 16.47
C GLU A 62 -1.69 8.25 15.37
N LEU A 63 -0.83 7.27 15.68
CA LEU A 63 0.09 6.70 14.71
C LEU A 63 -0.66 5.97 13.58
N ARG A 64 -1.72 5.21 13.92
CA ARG A 64 -2.53 4.53 12.90
C ARG A 64 -3.17 5.52 11.96
N GLU A 65 -3.72 6.62 12.48
CA GLU A 65 -4.31 7.67 11.66
C GLU A 65 -3.27 8.32 10.75
N HIS A 66 -2.08 8.57 11.28
CA HIS A 66 -0.98 9.13 10.51
C HIS A 66 -0.55 8.19 9.37
N LEU A 67 -0.39 6.90 9.66
CA LEU A 67 -0.03 5.90 8.66
C LEU A 67 -1.13 5.74 7.61
N ALA A 68 -2.39 5.80 8.02
CA ALA A 68 -3.51 5.72 7.09
C ALA A 68 -3.53 6.91 6.13
N ALA A 69 -3.28 8.12 6.65
CA ALA A 69 -3.20 9.32 5.83
C ALA A 69 -2.03 9.25 4.85
N LEU A 70 -0.88 8.74 5.30
CA LEU A 70 0.29 8.56 4.46
C LEU A 70 0.01 7.57 3.34
N HIS A 71 -0.70 6.49 3.65
CA HIS A 71 -1.04 5.49 2.63
C HIS A 71 -2.00 6.05 1.58
N ARG A 72 -2.98 6.88 1.99
CA ARG A 72 -3.83 7.58 1.03
C ARG A 72 -3.03 8.52 0.13
N ALA A 73 -2.00 9.17 0.67
CA ALA A 73 -1.09 9.99 -0.14
C ALA A 73 -0.35 9.14 -1.18
N LYS A 74 0.03 7.91 -0.83
CA LYS A 74 0.64 6.97 -1.78
C LYS A 74 -0.34 6.59 -2.88
N ILE A 75 -1.60 6.37 -2.56
CA ILE A 75 -2.65 6.10 -3.54
C ILE A 75 -2.79 7.29 -4.49
N ASP A 76 -2.74 8.51 -3.97
CA ASP A 76 -2.81 9.71 -4.78
C ASP A 76 -1.66 9.81 -5.80
N LEU A 77 -0.50 9.29 -5.47
CA LEU A 77 0.66 9.26 -6.35
C LEU A 77 0.64 8.11 -7.35
N ALA A 78 -0.20 7.12 -7.12
CA ALA A 78 -0.22 5.89 -7.91
C ALA A 78 -1.05 6.04 -9.19
N ASP A 79 -0.66 5.30 -10.22
CA ASP A 79 -1.46 5.14 -11.43
C ASP A 79 -2.53 4.08 -11.26
N GLU A 80 -2.28 3.12 -10.38
CA GLU A 80 -3.28 2.09 -10.02
C GLU A 80 -2.99 1.50 -8.65
N VAL A 81 -4.00 0.86 -8.10
CA VAL A 81 -3.93 0.13 -6.82
C VAL A 81 -4.02 -1.36 -7.12
N LEU A 82 -3.08 -2.12 -6.57
CA LEU A 82 -3.12 -3.57 -6.60
C LEU A 82 -3.50 -4.08 -5.20
N VAL A 83 -4.65 -4.75 -5.13
CA VAL A 83 -5.14 -5.30 -3.86
C VAL A 83 -4.62 -6.73 -3.68
N LEU A 84 -3.96 -6.97 -2.56
CA LEU A 84 -3.47 -8.30 -2.19
C LEU A 84 -4.57 -9.03 -1.43
N ASN A 85 -5.34 -9.83 -2.18
CA ASN A 85 -6.49 -10.55 -1.66
C ASN A 85 -6.11 -12.00 -1.39
N VAL A 86 -5.45 -12.24 -0.26
CA VAL A 86 -4.98 -13.57 0.11
C VAL A 86 -6.11 -14.37 0.73
N GLY A 87 -6.49 -15.47 0.07
CA GLY A 87 -7.55 -16.34 0.56
C GLY A 87 -8.91 -15.67 0.68
N GLY A 88 -9.13 -14.59 -0.05
CA GLY A 88 -10.39 -13.83 0.02
C GLY A 88 -10.47 -12.86 1.19
N TYR A 89 -9.40 -12.74 1.99
CA TYR A 89 -9.41 -11.83 3.14
C TYR A 89 -9.08 -10.40 2.74
N ILE A 90 -9.99 -9.50 3.01
CA ILE A 90 -9.78 -8.06 2.87
C ILE A 90 -10.24 -7.41 4.17
N GLY A 91 -9.31 -6.85 4.94
CA GLY A 91 -9.60 -6.21 6.21
C GLY A 91 -10.27 -4.84 6.05
N ALA A 92 -10.76 -4.29 7.16
CA ALA A 92 -11.46 -3.01 7.16
C ALA A 92 -10.59 -1.86 6.63
N ALA A 93 -9.31 -1.81 7.02
CA ALA A 93 -8.39 -0.78 6.56
C ALA A 93 -8.21 -0.84 5.04
N THR A 94 -8.02 -2.04 4.49
CA THR A 94 -7.87 -2.24 3.04
C THR A 94 -9.14 -1.86 2.30
N ARG A 95 -10.31 -2.19 2.82
CA ARG A 95 -11.60 -1.77 2.23
C ARG A 95 -11.71 -0.25 2.17
N GLY A 96 -11.27 0.45 3.21
CA GLY A 96 -11.23 1.90 3.23
C GLY A 96 -10.30 2.48 2.18
N GLU A 97 -9.16 1.86 1.96
CA GLU A 97 -8.19 2.25 0.93
C GLU A 97 -8.76 2.06 -0.47
N ILE A 98 -9.43 0.95 -0.71
CA ILE A 98 -10.12 0.68 -1.99
C ILE A 98 -11.19 1.74 -2.25
N ALA A 99 -12.03 2.02 -1.26
CA ALA A 99 -13.07 3.04 -1.38
C ALA A 99 -12.49 4.42 -1.66
N TYR A 100 -11.38 4.76 -1.02
CA TYR A 100 -10.69 6.02 -1.26
C TYR A 100 -10.17 6.11 -2.69
N ALA A 101 -9.52 5.06 -3.18
CA ALA A 101 -9.00 5.01 -4.55
C ALA A 101 -10.12 5.17 -5.57
N GLU A 102 -11.25 4.49 -5.36
CA GLU A 102 -12.40 4.58 -6.25
C GLU A 102 -12.99 5.99 -6.26
N ARG A 103 -13.11 6.64 -5.10
CA ARG A 103 -13.62 8.01 -5.02
C ARG A 103 -12.73 9.03 -5.71
N THR A 104 -11.42 8.81 -5.66
CA THR A 104 -10.45 9.74 -6.26
C THR A 104 -10.10 9.40 -7.70
N GLY A 105 -10.69 8.33 -8.24
CA GLY A 105 -10.51 7.96 -9.63
C GLY A 105 -9.26 7.15 -9.93
N THR A 106 -8.60 6.60 -8.90
CA THR A 106 -7.45 5.72 -9.11
C THR A 106 -7.93 4.31 -9.40
N PRO A 107 -7.59 3.70 -10.53
CA PRO A 107 -7.99 2.32 -10.86
C PRO A 107 -7.50 1.32 -9.82
N VAL A 108 -8.34 0.35 -9.53
CA VAL A 108 -8.05 -0.69 -8.54
C VAL A 108 -7.91 -2.05 -9.23
#